data_d83543815184f949b4712f75f1b00f39
#
_entry.id   d83543815184f949b4712f75f1b00f39
#
_cell.length_a   1.000
_cell.length_b   1.000
_cell.length_c   1.000
_cell.angle_alpha   90.00
_cell.angle_beta   90.00
_cell.angle_gamma   90.00
#
_symmetry.space_group_name_H-M   'P 1'
#
loop_
_entity.id
_entity.type
_entity.pdbx_description
1 polymer ?
#
loop_
_entity_poly.entity_id
_entity_poly.type
_entity_poly.pdbx_seq_one_letter_code
_entity_poly.pdbx_strand_id
1 'polypeptide(L)'
;MSEMAIPSNAPSPGSGPGSSVGSAAGSGGSMRPAHHDASFVGRGFFWPMQVDHKGAIRLTDGAADIDAAMAVVLATAPGERVMRPEFGCRIWDLLFEPVTANLLGLMAQAVRDALAQWEPRVQVESVDPIPDPHDSAIVTISVGYRVKATNDRRNLVYPFYVIPHEEG
;
A
#
# COMPACT_ATOMS: atom_id res chain seq x y z
N MET A 1 -45.92 43.16 4.18
CA MET A 1 -45.35 44.40 4.73
C MET A 1 -43.90 44.06 5.04
N SER A 2 -42.91 44.54 4.45
CA SER A 2 -42.39 45.56 3.56
C SER A 2 -41.15 44.92 2.97
N GLU A 3 -40.93 44.76 1.77
CA GLU A 3 -40.52 45.62 0.65
C GLU A 3 -39.39 46.61 0.92
N MET A 4 -38.40 46.55 0.06
CA MET A 4 -37.44 47.56 -0.38
C MET A 4 -36.00 47.06 -0.31
N ALA A 5 -35.19 47.18 -1.29
CA ALA A 5 -35.09 47.70 -2.65
C ALA A 5 -33.60 47.67 -3.01
N ILE A 6 -33.31 47.35 -4.25
CA ILE A 6 -31.98 47.45 -4.90
C ILE A 6 -31.68 48.94 -5.23
N PRO A 7 -30.40 49.31 -5.32
CA PRO A 7 -30.05 50.09 -6.49
C PRO A 7 -28.86 49.53 -7.28
N SER A 8 -29.07 49.53 -8.55
CA SER A 8 -28.10 49.45 -9.63
C SER A 8 -27.20 50.69 -9.69
N ASN A 9 -25.95 50.52 -10.01
CA ASN A 9 -25.22 51.58 -10.70
C ASN A 9 -24.11 51.01 -11.58
N ALA A 10 -24.32 51.09 -12.89
CA ALA A 10 -23.27 51.09 -13.88
C ALA A 10 -22.95 52.55 -14.23
N PRO A 11 -21.75 52.89 -14.69
CA PRO A 11 -21.61 53.25 -16.11
C PRO A 11 -20.30 52.78 -16.77
N SER A 12 -20.42 52.56 -18.07
CA SER A 12 -19.37 52.43 -19.10
C SER A 12 -18.83 53.85 -19.48
N PRO A 13 -18.00 53.99 -20.56
CA PRO A 13 -16.80 53.32 -21.02
C PRO A 13 -15.64 54.33 -21.26
N GLY A 14 -14.42 53.85 -21.41
CA GLY A 14 -13.28 54.70 -21.82
C GLY A 14 -12.36 53.97 -22.78
N SER A 15 -12.35 54.44 -23.98
CA SER A 15 -11.55 54.00 -25.11
C SER A 15 -10.12 54.52 -25.05
N GLY A 16 -9.17 53.76 -25.62
CA GLY A 16 -7.92 54.31 -26.11
C GLY A 16 -6.73 53.37 -26.13
N PRO A 17 -5.89 53.44 -27.18
CA PRO A 17 -5.23 52.27 -27.73
C PRO A 17 -3.70 52.25 -27.45
N GLY A 18 -3.11 51.09 -27.68
CA GLY A 18 -1.73 51.13 -28.11
C GLY A 18 -0.74 50.24 -27.38
N SER A 19 -0.10 49.47 -28.22
CA SER A 19 1.26 48.92 -28.18
C SER A 19 1.47 47.53 -27.64
N SER A 20 1.54 46.68 -28.60
CA SER A 20 2.47 45.55 -28.78
C SER A 20 3.66 45.47 -27.80
N VAL A 21 3.96 44.31 -27.34
CA VAL A 21 5.17 43.47 -27.51
C VAL A 21 5.24 42.44 -26.42
N GLY A 22 5.71 41.26 -26.78
CA GLY A 22 6.30 40.35 -25.81
C GLY A 22 5.52 39.07 -25.55
N SER A 23 5.44 38.26 -26.57
CA SER A 23 5.28 36.82 -26.42
C SER A 23 6.39 36.27 -25.51
N ALA A 24 6.03 35.83 -24.31
CA ALA A 24 6.83 34.90 -23.55
C ALA A 24 5.88 33.79 -23.10
N ALA A 25 5.88 32.74 -23.89
CA ALA A 25 5.31 31.47 -23.50
C ALA A 25 6.05 30.95 -22.28
N GLY A 26 5.55 31.28 -21.10
CA GLY A 26 5.92 30.59 -19.86
C GLY A 26 5.29 29.21 -19.89
N SER A 27 6.04 28.23 -20.38
CA SER A 27 5.75 26.82 -20.18
C SER A 27 5.67 26.58 -18.68
N GLY A 28 4.46 26.53 -18.13
CA GLY A 28 4.17 26.00 -16.81
C GLY A 28 4.59 24.54 -16.80
N GLY A 29 5.84 24.30 -16.48
CA GLY A 29 6.34 22.97 -16.18
C GLY A 29 5.59 22.49 -14.94
N SER A 30 4.59 21.66 -15.16
CA SER A 30 4.03 20.80 -14.13
C SER A 30 5.21 20.07 -13.50
N MET A 31 5.55 20.47 -12.29
CA MET A 31 6.57 19.83 -11.49
C MET A 31 5.99 18.47 -11.08
N ARG A 32 6.16 17.47 -11.96
CA ARG A 32 5.94 16.08 -11.61
C ARG A 32 6.86 15.82 -10.42
N PRO A 33 6.31 15.30 -9.29
CA PRO A 33 7.17 14.92 -8.18
C PRO A 33 8.25 14.01 -8.75
N ALA A 34 9.51 14.31 -8.45
CA ALA A 34 10.64 13.48 -8.83
C ALA A 34 10.34 12.08 -8.29
N HIS A 35 9.90 11.17 -9.16
CA HIS A 35 9.97 9.76 -8.89
C HIS A 35 11.46 9.50 -8.74
N HIS A 36 11.94 9.41 -7.50
CA HIS A 36 13.23 8.84 -7.24
C HIS A 36 13.25 7.51 -7.98
N ASP A 37 14.19 7.37 -8.90
CA ASP A 37 14.31 6.20 -9.74
C ASP A 37 14.61 5.00 -8.84
N ALA A 38 13.54 4.39 -8.33
CA ALA A 38 13.62 3.24 -7.42
C ALA A 38 13.96 1.94 -8.18
N SER A 39 14.42 2.07 -9.43
CA SER A 39 14.78 0.96 -10.28
C SER A 39 15.86 0.04 -9.69
N PHE A 40 16.70 0.58 -8.79
CA PHE A 40 17.71 -0.21 -8.07
C PHE A 40 17.13 -1.12 -6.96
N VAL A 41 15.88 -0.89 -6.56
CA VAL A 41 15.18 -1.73 -5.56
C VAL A 41 14.70 -3.05 -6.18
N GLY A 42 14.61 -3.09 -7.52
CA GLY A 42 14.18 -4.25 -8.29
C GLY A 42 12.83 -4.03 -8.96
N ARG A 43 12.49 -4.94 -9.86
CA ARG A 43 11.20 -5.04 -10.55
C ARG A 43 10.63 -6.44 -10.37
N GLY A 44 9.37 -6.50 -9.99
CA GLY A 44 8.63 -7.75 -9.84
C GLY A 44 7.38 -7.79 -10.69
N PHE A 45 6.68 -8.91 -10.65
CA PHE A 45 5.38 -9.05 -11.29
C PHE A 45 4.31 -8.39 -10.43
N PHE A 46 3.41 -7.66 -11.08
CA PHE A 46 2.23 -7.15 -10.40
C PHE A 46 1.36 -8.32 -9.90
N TRP A 47 0.96 -8.28 -8.64
CA TRP A 47 0.11 -9.32 -8.05
C TRP A 47 -1.29 -8.76 -7.72
N PRO A 48 -2.38 -9.40 -8.13
CA PRO A 48 -2.47 -10.58 -9.02
C PRO A 48 -1.94 -10.29 -10.41
N MET A 49 -1.36 -11.31 -11.08
CA MET A 49 -0.72 -11.15 -12.38
C MET A 49 -1.68 -10.54 -13.41
N GLN A 50 -1.27 -9.46 -14.05
CA GLN A 50 -2.05 -8.74 -15.06
C GLN A 50 -1.23 -8.52 -16.31
N VAL A 51 -1.92 -8.38 -17.44
CA VAL A 51 -1.33 -7.94 -18.70
C VAL A 51 -1.70 -6.48 -18.96
N ASP A 52 -0.80 -5.74 -19.58
CA ASP A 52 -1.05 -4.38 -20.00
C ASP A 52 -1.88 -4.33 -21.31
N HIS A 53 -2.25 -3.13 -21.74
CA HIS A 53 -3.00 -2.92 -22.98
C HIS A 53 -2.24 -3.33 -24.26
N LYS A 54 -0.94 -3.66 -24.14
CA LYS A 54 -0.08 -4.15 -25.24
C LYS A 54 0.11 -5.66 -25.19
N GLY A 55 -0.52 -6.36 -24.23
CA GLY A 55 -0.35 -7.79 -24.02
C GLY A 55 0.92 -8.20 -23.29
N ALA A 56 1.71 -7.25 -22.77
CA ALA A 56 2.87 -7.55 -21.95
C ALA A 56 2.48 -7.74 -20.49
N ILE A 57 3.27 -8.55 -19.76
CA ILE A 57 3.07 -8.73 -18.32
C ILE A 57 3.33 -7.41 -17.60
N ARG A 58 2.36 -6.99 -16.78
CA ARG A 58 2.48 -5.78 -15.97
C ARG A 58 3.52 -6.00 -14.88
N LEU A 59 4.55 -5.16 -14.89
CA LEU A 59 5.57 -5.13 -13.85
C LEU A 59 5.26 -4.01 -12.86
N THR A 60 5.68 -4.22 -11.63
CA THR A 60 5.72 -3.20 -10.58
C THR A 60 7.16 -2.97 -10.17
N ASP A 61 7.47 -1.78 -9.70
CA ASP A 61 8.81 -1.40 -9.28
C ASP A 61 8.79 -0.68 -7.93
N GLY A 62 9.95 -0.61 -7.32
CA GLY A 62 10.14 0.10 -6.07
C GLY A 62 9.34 -0.50 -4.90
N ALA A 63 8.70 0.38 -4.15
CA ALA A 63 8.01 -0.01 -2.92
C ALA A 63 6.76 -0.86 -3.15
N ALA A 64 6.03 -0.65 -4.25
CA ALA A 64 4.86 -1.46 -4.57
C ALA A 64 5.23 -2.91 -4.90
N ASP A 65 6.44 -3.13 -5.44
CA ASP A 65 6.99 -4.48 -5.63
C ASP A 65 7.28 -5.16 -4.29
N ILE A 66 7.84 -4.43 -3.33
CA ILE A 66 8.09 -4.93 -1.98
C ILE A 66 6.79 -5.30 -1.27
N ASP A 67 5.77 -4.42 -1.32
CA ASP A 67 4.46 -4.69 -0.73
C ASP A 67 3.84 -5.97 -1.32
N ALA A 68 3.90 -6.11 -2.65
CA ALA A 68 3.41 -7.31 -3.34
C ALA A 68 4.20 -8.57 -2.94
N ALA A 69 5.53 -8.48 -2.85
CA ALA A 69 6.36 -9.60 -2.43
C ALA A 69 6.05 -10.03 -0.98
N MET A 70 5.92 -9.09 -0.06
CA MET A 70 5.55 -9.37 1.33
C MET A 70 4.16 -10.00 1.41
N ALA A 71 3.17 -9.50 0.64
CA ALA A 71 1.84 -10.08 0.59
C ALA A 71 1.88 -11.54 0.09
N VAL A 72 2.70 -11.84 -0.92
CA VAL A 72 2.88 -13.23 -1.41
C VAL A 72 3.50 -14.13 -0.35
N VAL A 73 4.48 -13.65 0.44
CA VAL A 73 5.06 -14.42 1.55
C VAL A 73 4.01 -14.74 2.59
N LEU A 74 3.20 -13.75 2.99
CA LEU A 74 2.16 -13.93 4.01
C LEU A 74 0.99 -14.80 3.51
N ALA A 75 0.67 -14.72 2.23
CA ALA A 75 -0.42 -15.50 1.61
C ALA A 75 -0.04 -16.97 1.32
N THR A 76 1.22 -17.34 1.41
CA THR A 76 1.70 -18.70 1.11
C THR A 76 1.91 -19.48 2.39
N ALA A 77 1.27 -20.65 2.52
CA ALA A 77 1.57 -21.59 3.61
C ALA A 77 2.85 -22.40 3.30
N PRO A 78 3.67 -22.71 4.30
CA PRO A 78 4.79 -23.62 4.11
C PRO A 78 4.31 -24.97 3.55
N GLY A 79 5.01 -25.47 2.55
CA GLY A 79 4.64 -26.73 1.85
C GLY A 79 3.79 -26.53 0.58
N GLU A 80 3.21 -25.37 0.34
CA GLU A 80 2.43 -25.11 -0.88
C GLU A 80 3.28 -25.09 -2.16
N ARG A 81 4.55 -24.66 -2.04
CA ARG A 81 5.44 -24.56 -3.21
C ARG A 81 6.28 -25.82 -3.35
N VAL A 82 6.03 -26.59 -4.41
CA VAL A 82 6.71 -27.86 -4.67
C VAL A 82 8.24 -27.71 -4.74
N MET A 83 8.73 -26.61 -5.36
CA MET A 83 10.18 -26.38 -5.52
C MET A 83 10.82 -25.64 -4.33
N ARG A 84 10.01 -25.11 -3.42
CA ARG A 84 10.45 -24.42 -2.20
C ARG A 84 9.46 -24.65 -1.07
N PRO A 85 9.44 -25.85 -0.48
CA PRO A 85 8.47 -26.18 0.57
C PRO A 85 8.64 -25.36 1.85
N GLU A 86 9.81 -24.80 2.07
CA GLU A 86 10.09 -23.95 3.23
C GLU A 86 9.59 -22.49 3.05
N PHE A 87 9.20 -22.10 1.80
CA PHE A 87 8.75 -20.74 1.51
C PHE A 87 7.36 -20.49 2.07
N GLY A 88 7.16 -19.33 2.65
CA GLY A 88 5.88 -18.83 3.14
C GLY A 88 5.91 -18.43 4.61
N CYS A 89 4.72 -18.27 5.20
CA CYS A 89 4.54 -17.83 6.58
C CYS A 89 3.79 -18.91 7.38
N ARG A 90 4.32 -19.24 8.56
CA ARG A 90 3.71 -20.24 9.47
C ARG A 90 2.48 -19.72 10.21
N ILE A 91 2.02 -18.53 9.90
CA ILE A 91 0.76 -18.01 10.43
C ILE A 91 -0.43 -18.93 10.11
N TRP A 92 -0.34 -19.67 9.00
CA TRP A 92 -1.35 -20.63 8.56
C TRP A 92 -1.50 -21.84 9.49
N ASP A 93 -0.45 -22.16 10.27
CA ASP A 93 -0.51 -23.20 11.30
C ASP A 93 -1.44 -22.79 12.47
N LEU A 94 -1.74 -21.49 12.59
CA LEU A 94 -2.53 -20.88 13.67
C LEU A 94 -4.01 -20.64 13.28
N LEU A 95 -4.42 -21.07 12.09
CA LEU A 95 -5.74 -20.78 11.51
C LEU A 95 -6.91 -21.25 12.37
N PHE A 96 -6.73 -22.36 13.11
CA PHE A 96 -7.76 -23.00 13.91
C PHE A 96 -7.66 -22.71 15.42
N GLU A 97 -6.73 -21.85 15.81
CA GLU A 97 -6.53 -21.53 17.23
C GLU A 97 -7.46 -20.40 17.68
N PRO A 98 -7.97 -20.44 18.91
CA PRO A 98 -8.81 -19.37 19.45
C PRO A 98 -8.02 -18.07 19.57
N VAL A 99 -8.66 -16.94 19.20
CA VAL A 99 -8.02 -15.61 19.25
C VAL A 99 -7.78 -15.18 20.69
N THR A 100 -6.56 -15.37 21.14
CA THR A 100 -6.07 -15.00 22.48
C THR A 100 -4.88 -14.05 22.36
N ALA A 101 -4.53 -13.36 23.44
CA ALA A 101 -3.34 -12.52 23.47
C ALA A 101 -2.04 -13.32 23.16
N ASN A 102 -1.99 -14.59 23.57
CA ASN A 102 -0.88 -15.47 23.25
C ASN A 102 -0.82 -15.78 21.75
N LEU A 103 -1.98 -16.08 21.13
CA LEU A 103 -2.06 -16.32 19.69
C LEU A 103 -1.58 -15.12 18.90
N LEU A 104 -2.02 -13.91 19.27
CA LEU A 104 -1.58 -12.66 18.59
C LEU A 104 -0.06 -12.51 18.67
N GLY A 105 0.55 -12.86 19.81
CA GLY A 105 2.02 -12.88 19.95
C GLY A 105 2.70 -13.88 19.02
N LEU A 106 2.15 -15.10 18.88
CA LEU A 106 2.67 -16.12 17.97
C LEU A 106 2.50 -15.70 16.49
N MET A 107 1.36 -15.09 16.14
CA MET A 107 1.15 -14.54 14.80
C MET A 107 2.18 -13.46 14.46
N ALA A 108 2.42 -12.52 15.39
CA ALA A 108 3.41 -11.46 15.20
C ALA A 108 4.81 -12.04 15.00
N GLN A 109 5.17 -13.09 15.75
CA GLN A 109 6.46 -13.74 15.61
C GLN A 109 6.58 -14.48 14.27
N ALA A 110 5.57 -15.27 13.88
CA ALA A 110 5.55 -16.00 12.61
C ALA A 110 5.70 -15.08 11.40
N VAL A 111 5.01 -13.93 11.40
CA VAL A 111 5.12 -12.91 10.35
C VAL A 111 6.52 -12.29 10.33
N ARG A 112 7.07 -11.95 11.49
CA ARG A 112 8.40 -11.34 11.59
C ARG A 112 9.49 -12.28 11.06
N ASP A 113 9.42 -13.55 11.44
CA ASP A 113 10.38 -14.59 11.01
C ASP A 113 10.29 -14.82 9.50
N ALA A 114 9.07 -14.96 8.96
CA ALA A 114 8.85 -15.15 7.54
C ALA A 114 9.38 -13.98 6.69
N LEU A 115 9.08 -12.74 7.09
CA LEU A 115 9.55 -11.56 6.36
C LEU A 115 11.06 -11.37 6.49
N ALA A 116 11.65 -11.65 7.65
CA ALA A 116 13.10 -11.59 7.83
C ALA A 116 13.84 -12.59 6.93
N GLN A 117 13.25 -13.77 6.70
CA GLN A 117 13.83 -14.81 5.87
C GLN A 117 13.63 -14.58 4.36
N TRP A 118 12.41 -14.15 3.96
CA TRP A 118 12.00 -14.17 2.55
C TRP A 118 12.02 -12.81 1.87
N GLU A 119 12.03 -11.71 2.65
CA GLU A 119 12.12 -10.35 2.10
C GLU A 119 13.30 -9.56 2.69
N PRO A 120 14.54 -9.87 2.26
CA PRO A 120 15.75 -9.25 2.84
C PRO A 120 15.90 -7.77 2.53
N ARG A 121 15.12 -7.22 1.58
CA ARG A 121 15.15 -5.78 1.21
C ARG A 121 14.52 -4.88 2.27
N VAL A 122 13.74 -5.47 3.20
CA VAL A 122 13.11 -4.73 4.28
C VAL A 122 13.72 -5.03 5.64
N GLN A 123 13.50 -4.12 6.56
CA GLN A 123 13.69 -4.32 7.99
C GLN A 123 12.34 -4.13 8.67
N VAL A 124 11.80 -5.20 9.23
CA VAL A 124 10.56 -5.16 10.00
C VAL A 124 10.82 -4.42 11.33
N GLU A 125 10.05 -3.37 11.60
CA GLU A 125 10.15 -2.56 12.82
C GLU A 125 9.06 -2.97 13.82
N SER A 126 7.81 -3.15 13.37
CA SER A 126 6.71 -3.61 14.21
C SER A 126 5.83 -4.61 13.46
N VAL A 127 5.17 -5.48 14.21
CA VAL A 127 4.10 -6.35 13.71
C VAL A 127 3.02 -6.36 14.77
N ASP A 128 1.86 -5.84 14.42
CA ASP A 128 0.76 -5.59 15.33
C ASP A 128 -0.50 -6.30 14.81
N PRO A 129 -0.79 -7.55 15.26
CA PRO A 129 -2.03 -8.23 14.96
C PRO A 129 -3.16 -7.64 15.79
N ILE A 130 -4.21 -7.15 15.15
CA ILE A 130 -5.35 -6.50 15.78
C ILE A 130 -6.61 -7.29 15.42
N PRO A 131 -7.29 -7.93 16.37
CA PRO A 131 -8.57 -8.57 16.12
C PRO A 131 -9.62 -7.52 15.70
N ASP A 132 -10.48 -7.86 14.74
CA ASP A 132 -11.59 -6.99 14.37
C ASP A 132 -12.63 -6.99 15.51
N PRO A 133 -13.11 -5.82 15.97
CA PRO A 133 -14.08 -5.74 17.06
C PRO A 133 -15.49 -6.24 16.68
N HIS A 134 -15.78 -6.35 15.37
CA HIS A 134 -17.08 -6.75 14.85
C HIS A 134 -17.11 -8.18 14.33
N ASP A 135 -15.95 -8.73 13.97
CA ASP A 135 -15.82 -10.08 13.44
C ASP A 135 -14.63 -10.80 14.07
N SER A 136 -14.94 -11.74 14.95
CA SER A 136 -13.90 -12.55 15.65
C SER A 136 -13.10 -13.46 14.73
N ALA A 137 -13.55 -13.63 13.47
CA ALA A 137 -12.85 -14.40 12.47
C ALA A 137 -11.76 -13.60 11.74
N ILE A 138 -11.69 -12.28 11.93
CA ILE A 138 -10.75 -11.42 11.24
C ILE A 138 -9.69 -10.88 12.19
N VAL A 139 -8.42 -11.09 11.85
CA VAL A 139 -7.28 -10.46 12.50
C VAL A 139 -6.54 -9.61 11.47
N THR A 140 -6.53 -8.31 11.65
CA THR A 140 -5.78 -7.40 10.79
C THR A 140 -4.34 -7.30 11.27
N ILE A 141 -3.39 -7.68 10.43
CA ILE A 141 -1.96 -7.62 10.72
C ILE A 141 -1.38 -6.36 10.12
N SER A 142 -0.97 -5.43 10.99
CA SER A 142 -0.27 -4.20 10.60
C SER A 142 1.23 -4.43 10.73
N VAL A 143 1.96 -4.32 9.63
CA VAL A 143 3.41 -4.53 9.57
C VAL A 143 4.09 -3.22 9.28
N GLY A 144 4.74 -2.63 10.28
CA GLY A 144 5.62 -1.48 10.12
C GLY A 144 6.99 -1.95 9.66
N TYR A 145 7.47 -1.44 8.54
CA TYR A 145 8.76 -1.83 7.99
C TYR A 145 9.51 -0.65 7.36
N ARG A 146 10.80 -0.82 7.18
CA ARG A 146 11.69 0.13 6.52
C ARG A 146 12.38 -0.53 5.33
N VAL A 147 12.34 0.13 4.18
CA VAL A 147 13.08 -0.30 2.99
C VAL A 147 14.55 0.04 3.16
N LYS A 148 15.44 -0.97 3.19
CA LYS A 148 16.87 -0.77 3.49
C LYS A 148 17.58 0.13 2.48
N ALA A 149 17.17 0.07 1.21
CA ALA A 149 17.80 0.80 0.13
C ALA A 149 17.50 2.30 0.15
N THR A 150 16.25 2.68 0.47
CA THR A 150 15.79 4.07 0.46
C THR A 150 15.66 4.67 1.86
N ASN A 151 15.74 3.83 2.89
CA ASN A 151 15.46 4.19 4.30
C ASN A 151 14.04 4.72 4.54
N ASP A 152 13.12 4.44 3.61
CA ASP A 152 11.71 4.80 3.72
C ASP A 152 10.98 3.90 4.71
N ARG A 153 10.22 4.50 5.62
CA ARG A 153 9.29 3.80 6.51
C ARG A 153 7.95 3.67 5.85
N ARG A 154 7.39 2.47 5.96
CA ARG A 154 6.10 2.10 5.37
C ARG A 154 5.31 1.20 6.30
N ASN A 155 4.03 1.05 5.99
CA ASN A 155 3.14 0.13 6.67
C ASN A 155 2.38 -0.70 5.65
N LEU A 156 2.38 -2.03 5.86
CA LEU A 156 1.57 -2.98 5.12
C LEU A 156 0.46 -3.48 6.04
N VAL A 157 -0.77 -3.44 5.57
CA VAL A 157 -1.93 -4.01 6.29
C VAL A 157 -2.38 -5.27 5.56
N TYR A 158 -2.36 -6.39 6.28
CA TYR A 158 -2.74 -7.69 5.73
C TYR A 158 -3.87 -8.31 6.57
N PRO A 159 -5.06 -8.55 5.97
CA PRO A 159 -6.14 -9.24 6.67
C PRO A 159 -5.85 -10.74 6.73
N PHE A 160 -5.97 -11.34 7.90
CA PHE A 160 -5.89 -12.77 8.12
C PHE A 160 -7.21 -13.28 8.69
N TYR A 161 -7.72 -14.36 8.13
CA TYR A 161 -8.97 -14.96 8.55
C TYR A 161 -8.69 -16.18 9.42
N VAL A 162 -9.25 -16.18 10.61
CA VAL A 162 -9.20 -17.31 11.56
C VAL A 162 -10.56 -18.04 11.51
N ILE A 163 -10.53 -19.34 11.63
CA ILE A 163 -11.76 -20.12 11.71
C ILE A 163 -12.13 -20.26 13.19
N PRO A 164 -13.14 -19.54 13.67
CA PRO A 164 -13.53 -19.64 15.08
C PRO A 164 -14.03 -21.05 15.39
N HIS A 165 -13.60 -21.60 16.53
CA HIS A 165 -14.26 -22.80 17.06
C HIS A 165 -15.70 -22.46 17.45
N GLU A 166 -16.66 -23.12 16.84
CA GLU A 166 -18.02 -23.13 17.35
C GLU A 166 -18.02 -23.90 18.68
N GLU A 167 -18.18 -23.16 19.77
CA GLU A 167 -18.47 -23.80 21.06
C GLU A 167 -19.88 -24.40 20.96
N GLY A 168 -19.95 -25.75 20.84
CA GLY A 168 -21.18 -26.52 20.86
C GLY A 168 -21.77 -26.62 22.27
#